data_f8285d798a65c5bda88d2085caed1fac
#
_entry.id   f8285d798a65c5bda88d2085caed1fac
#
_cell.length_a   1.000
_cell.length_b   1.000
_cell.length_c   1.000
_cell.angle_alpha   90.00
_cell.angle_beta   90.00
_cell.angle_gamma   90.00
#
_symmetry.space_group_name_H-M   'P 1'
#
loop_
_entity.id
_entity.type
_entity.pdbx_description
1 polymer ?
#
loop_
_entity_poly.entity_id
_entity_poly.type
_entity_poly.pdbx_seq_one_letter_code
_entity_poly.pdbx_strand_id
1 'polypeptide(L)'
;LSPFKNSPDDAVRLAAWKAEGGWYKAHQPELDEIYDKLVRLRDAMGRKLGYDGFTQLGYYRMGRNCYTKDDVEKFRAAVVKYVVPVASSIYREQAARLGKSYPMNFADNALMFRSGNPKPCGTPAEILAQGKHFYEELSPETGEFFNTMLDNELLDVLSTPGKRAGGYCTSLGDYHVPFIFANFNGTQHDVEVVTHEAGHAFEAWTNRKRIPIDYIWPSMEACEVHSMSMEFFAEPWADGFFGPDAKKFLYSHLSGALTFIPYGTMVDHFQHIVYEKPEMTPAERHAVWKELLGVYMPWMKLDGEIPFYSEGMGWQRQHHIYSSPFYYIDYCLAQTVALEFWAMIRKDVGNAWQHYMAYTCLLYTSD
;
A
#
# COMPACT_ATOMS: atom_id res chain seq x y z
N LEU A 1 2.12 17.77 -0.41
CA LEU A 1 3.52 17.76 0.06
C LEU A 1 4.37 16.64 -0.57
N SER A 2 3.76 15.57 -1.12
CA SER A 2 4.49 14.39 -1.62
C SER A 2 5.61 14.71 -2.63
N PRO A 3 5.43 15.56 -3.65
CA PRO A 3 6.52 15.91 -4.55
C PRO A 3 7.71 16.59 -3.83
N PHE A 4 7.44 17.40 -2.81
CA PHE A 4 8.50 18.07 -2.04
C PHE A 4 9.25 17.12 -1.09
N LYS A 5 8.55 16.12 -0.53
CA LYS A 5 9.16 15.07 0.30
C LYS A 5 10.10 14.15 -0.50
N ASN A 6 9.96 14.12 -1.82
CA ASN A 6 10.82 13.38 -2.73
C ASN A 6 11.83 14.29 -3.48
N SER A 7 11.96 15.55 -3.06
CA SER A 7 12.88 16.52 -3.70
C SER A 7 14.34 16.04 -3.61
N PRO A 8 15.14 16.17 -4.68
CA PRO A 8 16.59 15.97 -4.60
C PRO A 8 17.30 17.02 -3.73
N ASP A 9 16.68 18.19 -3.51
CA ASP A 9 17.17 19.20 -2.59
C ASP A 9 16.88 18.81 -1.13
N ASP A 10 17.95 18.63 -0.35
CA ASP A 10 17.87 18.20 1.05
C ASP A 10 17.09 19.18 1.93
N ALA A 11 17.23 20.49 1.69
CA ALA A 11 16.57 21.52 2.50
C ALA A 11 15.05 21.54 2.20
N VAL A 12 14.67 21.43 0.93
CA VAL A 12 13.27 21.35 0.51
C VAL A 12 12.61 20.09 1.09
N ARG A 13 13.31 18.95 0.98
CA ARG A 13 12.79 17.67 1.49
C ARG A 13 12.59 17.69 2.99
N LEU A 14 13.59 18.18 3.74
CA LEU A 14 13.50 18.29 5.20
C LEU A 14 12.41 19.28 5.62
N ALA A 15 12.28 20.43 4.95
CA ALA A 15 11.23 21.40 5.23
C ALA A 15 9.83 20.82 5.01
N ALA A 16 9.63 20.01 3.95
CA ALA A 16 8.35 19.35 3.69
C ALA A 16 7.96 18.36 4.80
N TRP A 17 8.93 17.55 5.26
CA TRP A 17 8.70 16.61 6.38
C TRP A 17 8.44 17.35 7.70
N LYS A 18 9.16 18.45 7.98
CA LYS A 18 8.90 19.30 9.16
C LYS A 18 7.51 19.93 9.11
N ALA A 19 7.08 20.40 7.95
CA ALA A 19 5.76 20.99 7.78
C ALA A 19 4.63 19.97 8.03
N GLU A 20 4.75 18.75 7.46
CA GLU A 20 3.79 17.67 7.71
C GLU A 20 3.79 17.25 9.19
N GLY A 21 4.97 16.99 9.75
CA GLY A 21 5.10 16.60 11.14
C GLY A 21 4.59 17.68 12.11
N GLY A 22 4.82 18.96 11.80
CA GLY A 22 4.28 20.09 12.58
C GLY A 22 2.76 20.12 12.59
N TRP A 23 2.12 19.86 11.45
CA TRP A 23 0.66 19.78 11.37
C TRP A 23 0.11 18.63 12.22
N TYR A 24 0.65 17.42 12.05
CA TYR A 24 0.22 16.27 12.86
C TYR A 24 0.48 16.48 14.36
N LYS A 25 1.61 17.10 14.72
CA LYS A 25 1.93 17.41 16.12
C LYS A 25 0.94 18.37 16.74
N ALA A 26 0.47 19.36 15.97
CA ALA A 26 -0.55 20.30 16.44
C ALA A 26 -1.93 19.64 16.67
N HIS A 27 -2.24 18.56 15.92
CA HIS A 27 -3.51 17.83 16.03
C HIS A 27 -3.39 16.52 16.84
N GLN A 28 -2.21 16.22 17.38
CA GLN A 28 -1.95 14.99 18.12
C GLN A 28 -2.96 14.71 19.24
N PRO A 29 -3.36 15.69 20.10
CA PRO A 29 -4.31 15.41 21.18
C PRO A 29 -5.66 14.91 20.68
N GLU A 30 -6.15 15.46 19.56
CA GLU A 30 -7.40 15.05 18.94
C GLU A 30 -7.29 13.62 18.34
N LEU A 31 -6.18 13.34 17.68
CA LEU A 31 -5.90 12.02 17.11
C LEU A 31 -5.77 10.95 18.20
N ASP A 32 -5.11 11.27 19.30
CA ASP A 32 -5.01 10.38 20.46
C ASP A 32 -6.38 10.10 21.09
N GLU A 33 -7.22 11.13 21.28
CA GLU A 33 -8.56 10.98 21.84
C GLU A 33 -9.46 10.12 20.93
N ILE A 34 -9.43 10.35 19.62
CA ILE A 34 -10.20 9.56 18.65
C ILE A 34 -9.76 8.08 18.71
N TYR A 35 -8.47 7.82 18.71
CA TYR A 35 -7.98 6.44 18.72
C TYR A 35 -8.28 5.74 20.04
N ASP A 36 -8.14 6.43 21.16
CA ASP A 36 -8.50 5.93 22.49
C ASP A 36 -9.97 5.48 22.54
N LYS A 37 -10.88 6.32 22.05
CA LYS A 37 -12.32 5.98 21.96
C LYS A 37 -12.54 4.76 21.05
N LEU A 38 -11.86 4.69 19.91
CA LEU A 38 -11.99 3.56 18.99
C LEU A 38 -11.50 2.25 19.60
N VAL A 39 -10.35 2.25 20.26
CA VAL A 39 -9.79 1.05 20.90
C VAL A 39 -10.72 0.53 22.00
N ARG A 40 -11.17 1.42 22.90
CA ARG A 40 -12.08 1.06 23.99
C ARG A 40 -13.44 0.56 23.49
N LEU A 41 -13.99 1.23 22.47
CA LEU A 41 -15.27 0.82 21.88
C LEU A 41 -15.16 -0.57 21.21
N ARG A 42 -14.11 -0.81 20.45
CA ARG A 42 -13.85 -2.07 19.77
C ARG A 42 -13.62 -3.21 20.77
N ASP A 43 -12.82 -2.97 21.84
CA ASP A 43 -12.66 -3.94 22.93
C ASP A 43 -14.01 -4.29 23.57
N ALA A 44 -14.81 -3.28 23.92
CA ALA A 44 -16.14 -3.48 24.47
C ALA A 44 -17.08 -4.25 23.51
N MET A 45 -16.98 -4.02 22.19
CA MET A 45 -17.75 -4.79 21.20
C MET A 45 -17.33 -6.27 21.20
N GLY A 46 -16.01 -6.54 21.20
CA GLY A 46 -15.51 -7.92 21.28
C GLY A 46 -16.01 -8.64 22.51
N ARG A 47 -15.86 -8.03 23.68
CA ARG A 47 -16.30 -8.62 24.95
C ARG A 47 -17.80 -8.84 25.03
N LYS A 48 -18.63 -7.93 24.49
CA LYS A 48 -20.09 -8.10 24.42
C LYS A 48 -20.51 -9.28 23.54
N LEU A 49 -19.69 -9.66 22.58
CA LEU A 49 -19.91 -10.82 21.72
C LEU A 49 -19.26 -12.10 22.25
N GLY A 50 -18.69 -12.07 23.47
CA GLY A 50 -18.13 -13.24 24.14
C GLY A 50 -16.66 -13.53 23.80
N TYR A 51 -15.93 -12.60 23.16
CA TYR A 51 -14.50 -12.70 22.92
C TYR A 51 -13.70 -12.06 24.06
N ASP A 52 -12.42 -12.44 24.20
CA ASP A 52 -11.52 -11.88 25.23
C ASP A 52 -11.11 -10.41 24.95
N GLY A 53 -11.46 -9.88 23.78
CA GLY A 53 -11.19 -8.52 23.32
C GLY A 53 -11.55 -8.37 21.85
N PHE A 54 -10.94 -7.38 21.17
CA PHE A 54 -11.30 -7.05 19.80
C PHE A 54 -10.63 -7.91 18.73
N THR A 55 -9.44 -8.47 18.98
CA THR A 55 -8.59 -9.10 17.94
C THR A 55 -9.35 -10.16 17.12
N GLN A 56 -10.00 -11.11 17.79
CA GLN A 56 -10.74 -12.17 17.10
C GLN A 56 -11.94 -11.62 16.31
N LEU A 57 -12.69 -10.70 16.90
CA LEU A 57 -13.79 -10.03 16.20
C LEU A 57 -13.27 -9.22 15.00
N GLY A 58 -12.12 -8.55 15.15
CA GLY A 58 -11.45 -7.82 14.08
C GLY A 58 -11.10 -8.72 12.90
N TYR A 59 -10.58 -9.92 13.16
CA TYR A 59 -10.28 -10.92 12.14
C TYR A 59 -11.53 -11.37 11.39
N TYR A 60 -12.60 -11.70 12.10
CA TYR A 60 -13.87 -12.08 11.47
C TYR A 60 -14.47 -10.94 10.63
N ARG A 61 -14.33 -9.69 11.08
CA ARG A 61 -14.77 -8.52 10.30
C ARG A 61 -13.96 -8.30 9.02
N MET A 62 -12.74 -8.81 8.96
CA MET A 62 -11.91 -8.84 7.75
C MET A 62 -12.15 -10.09 6.88
N GLY A 63 -13.10 -10.94 7.24
CA GLY A 63 -13.38 -12.18 6.51
C GLY A 63 -12.33 -13.29 6.71
N ARG A 64 -11.43 -13.16 7.67
CA ARG A 64 -10.34 -14.12 7.94
C ARG A 64 -10.85 -15.35 8.67
N ASN A 65 -11.24 -16.37 7.93
CA ASN A 65 -11.76 -17.62 8.47
C ASN A 65 -10.77 -18.80 8.32
N CYS A 66 -9.75 -18.68 7.48
CA CYS A 66 -8.80 -19.75 7.15
C CYS A 66 -7.43 -19.61 7.81
N TYR A 67 -7.12 -18.52 8.48
CA TYR A 67 -5.90 -18.34 9.26
C TYR A 67 -6.14 -17.49 10.51
N THR A 68 -5.23 -17.59 11.47
CA THR A 68 -5.36 -17.03 12.80
C THR A 68 -4.29 -15.96 13.10
N LYS A 69 -4.43 -15.29 14.25
CA LYS A 69 -3.39 -14.37 14.74
C LYS A 69 -2.03 -15.06 14.93
N ASP A 70 -2.04 -16.37 15.26
CA ASP A 70 -0.80 -17.13 15.49
C ASP A 70 -0.08 -17.40 14.16
N ASP A 71 -0.81 -17.55 13.05
CA ASP A 71 -0.24 -17.67 11.71
C ASP A 71 0.36 -16.34 11.25
N VAL A 72 -0.32 -15.21 11.53
CA VAL A 72 0.20 -13.86 11.29
C VAL A 72 1.44 -13.58 12.14
N GLU A 73 1.51 -14.07 13.38
CA GLU A 73 2.71 -13.97 14.21
C GLU A 73 3.90 -14.69 13.60
N LYS A 74 3.70 -15.90 13.06
CA LYS A 74 4.73 -16.64 12.32
C LYS A 74 5.20 -15.87 11.08
N PHE A 75 4.27 -15.26 10.35
CA PHE A 75 4.60 -14.40 9.21
C PHE A 75 5.45 -13.20 9.66
N ARG A 76 5.05 -12.48 10.72
CA ARG A 76 5.84 -11.38 11.29
C ARG A 76 7.27 -11.80 11.65
N ALA A 77 7.42 -12.95 12.30
CA ALA A 77 8.73 -13.50 12.65
C ALA A 77 9.58 -13.81 11.40
N ALA A 78 8.96 -14.36 10.36
CA ALA A 78 9.62 -14.62 9.08
C ALA A 78 10.06 -13.32 8.38
N VAL A 79 9.23 -12.28 8.40
CA VAL A 79 9.56 -10.95 7.83
C VAL A 79 10.79 -10.36 8.54
N VAL A 80 10.81 -10.37 9.87
CA VAL A 80 11.96 -9.87 10.65
C VAL A 80 13.22 -10.66 10.31
N LYS A 81 13.12 -11.98 10.19
CA LYS A 81 14.27 -12.85 9.94
C LYS A 81 14.82 -12.77 8.52
N TYR A 82 13.95 -12.67 7.52
CA TYR A 82 14.33 -12.84 6.12
C TYR A 82 14.21 -11.57 5.27
N VAL A 83 13.19 -10.74 5.51
CA VAL A 83 12.91 -9.56 4.67
C VAL A 83 13.62 -8.31 5.19
N VAL A 84 13.63 -8.09 6.49
CA VAL A 84 14.30 -6.92 7.11
C VAL A 84 15.80 -6.84 6.74
N PRO A 85 16.59 -7.94 6.72
CA PRO A 85 17.97 -7.88 6.26
C PRO A 85 18.12 -7.46 4.79
N VAL A 86 17.22 -7.94 3.91
CA VAL A 86 17.20 -7.56 2.49
C VAL A 86 16.86 -6.08 2.33
N ALA A 87 15.80 -5.62 2.99
CA ALA A 87 15.43 -4.20 3.00
C ALA A 87 16.57 -3.31 3.53
N SER A 88 17.25 -3.75 4.59
CA SER A 88 18.42 -3.05 5.14
C SER A 88 19.57 -2.94 4.13
N SER A 89 19.77 -3.98 3.29
CA SER A 89 20.78 -3.94 2.22
C SER A 89 20.39 -2.93 1.13
N ILE A 90 19.13 -2.92 0.70
CA ILE A 90 18.60 -1.96 -0.28
C ILE A 90 18.82 -0.52 0.20
N TYR A 91 18.48 -0.21 1.46
CA TYR A 91 18.69 1.13 2.03
C TYR A 91 20.17 1.48 2.24
N ARG A 92 21.05 0.51 2.49
CA ARG A 92 22.49 0.74 2.55
C ARG A 92 23.05 1.12 1.18
N GLU A 93 22.63 0.42 0.14
CA GLU A 93 22.99 0.76 -1.24
C GLU A 93 22.43 2.12 -1.67
N GLN A 94 21.19 2.44 -1.25
CA GLN A 94 20.59 3.75 -1.47
C GLN A 94 21.38 4.84 -0.78
N ALA A 95 21.78 4.67 0.47
CA ALA A 95 22.62 5.64 1.18
C ALA A 95 23.95 5.88 0.44
N ALA A 96 24.63 4.83 0.01
CA ALA A 96 25.85 4.92 -0.76
C ALA A 96 25.63 5.66 -2.11
N ARG A 97 24.56 5.34 -2.83
CA ARG A 97 24.17 5.99 -4.09
C ARG A 97 23.88 7.48 -3.89
N LEU A 98 23.27 7.86 -2.77
CA LEU A 98 22.98 9.25 -2.43
C LEU A 98 24.18 9.99 -1.82
N GLY A 99 25.24 9.28 -1.41
CA GLY A 99 26.37 9.85 -0.67
C GLY A 99 26.03 10.24 0.76
N LYS A 100 25.09 9.53 1.35
CA LYS A 100 24.64 9.71 2.74
C LYS A 100 25.23 8.66 3.65
N SER A 101 25.26 8.95 4.97
CA SER A 101 25.58 7.96 5.98
C SER A 101 24.45 6.95 6.14
N TYR A 102 24.77 5.72 6.54
CA TYR A 102 23.81 4.69 6.93
C TYR A 102 23.86 4.45 8.44
N PRO A 103 22.74 4.36 9.16
CA PRO A 103 21.34 4.59 8.74
C PRO A 103 21.10 6.05 8.29
N MET A 104 20.23 6.23 7.28
CA MET A 104 19.88 7.55 6.78
C MET A 104 18.89 8.27 7.70
N ASN A 105 18.90 9.61 7.67
CA ASN A 105 17.82 10.40 8.26
C ASN A 105 16.48 9.96 7.66
N PHE A 106 15.43 9.93 8.48
CA PHE A 106 14.06 9.63 8.07
C PHE A 106 13.64 10.39 6.81
N ALA A 107 13.95 11.68 6.72
CA ALA A 107 13.61 12.52 5.57
C ALA A 107 14.28 12.07 4.26
N ASP A 108 15.41 11.38 4.34
CA ASP A 108 16.18 10.97 3.16
C ASP A 108 15.73 9.63 2.57
N ASN A 109 15.01 8.81 3.34
CA ASN A 109 14.62 7.47 2.91
C ASN A 109 13.69 7.47 1.67
N ALA A 110 12.92 8.53 1.46
CA ALA A 110 12.02 8.66 0.31
C ALA A 110 12.74 8.97 -1.01
N LEU A 111 14.00 9.45 -0.98
CA LEU A 111 14.78 9.78 -2.17
C LEU A 111 15.65 8.59 -2.60
N MET A 112 15.38 8.01 -3.77
CA MET A 112 16.12 6.84 -4.25
C MET A 112 17.31 7.19 -5.15
N PHE A 113 17.28 8.32 -5.87
CA PHE A 113 18.30 8.72 -6.83
C PHE A 113 18.68 10.18 -6.66
N ARG A 114 19.98 10.50 -6.80
CA ARG A 114 20.48 11.90 -6.73
C ARG A 114 19.84 12.84 -7.75
N SER A 115 19.49 12.32 -8.91
CA SER A 115 18.81 13.06 -9.98
C SER A 115 17.29 13.19 -9.78
N GLY A 116 16.77 12.74 -8.63
CA GLY A 116 15.35 12.64 -8.32
C GLY A 116 14.78 11.26 -8.64
N ASN A 117 13.67 10.96 -7.98
CA ASN A 117 12.88 9.74 -8.22
C ASN A 117 12.27 9.77 -9.62
N PRO A 118 11.90 8.61 -10.20
CA PRO A 118 11.26 8.57 -11.51
C PRO A 118 9.96 9.34 -11.50
N LYS A 119 9.68 10.00 -12.62
CA LYS A 119 8.45 10.74 -12.84
C LYS A 119 7.79 10.23 -14.10
N PRO A 120 6.46 10.12 -14.13
CA PRO A 120 5.76 9.77 -15.35
C PRO A 120 5.95 10.85 -16.41
N CYS A 121 5.91 10.43 -17.67
CA CYS A 121 5.94 11.33 -18.81
C CYS A 121 4.52 11.81 -19.15
N GLY A 122 4.39 13.09 -19.45
CA GLY A 122 3.13 13.63 -19.96
C GLY A 122 2.12 14.04 -18.89
N THR A 123 0.95 14.37 -19.41
CA THR A 123 -0.23 14.79 -18.67
C THR A 123 -1.01 13.59 -18.13
N PRO A 124 -1.95 13.75 -17.19
CA PRO A 124 -2.84 12.67 -16.77
C PRO A 124 -3.56 11.96 -17.92
N ALA A 125 -3.97 12.69 -18.96
CA ALA A 125 -4.60 12.10 -20.14
C ALA A 125 -3.63 11.21 -20.93
N GLU A 126 -2.35 11.61 -21.05
CA GLU A 126 -1.32 10.80 -21.71
C GLU A 126 -0.95 9.57 -20.87
N ILE A 127 -0.95 9.65 -19.54
CA ILE A 127 -0.78 8.50 -18.65
C ILE A 127 -1.92 7.49 -18.86
N LEU A 128 -3.18 7.96 -18.92
CA LEU A 128 -4.32 7.10 -19.20
C LEU A 128 -4.26 6.49 -20.61
N ALA A 129 -3.77 7.23 -21.61
CA ALA A 129 -3.58 6.70 -22.96
C ALA A 129 -2.49 5.61 -23.00
N GLN A 130 -1.43 5.73 -22.22
CA GLN A 130 -0.43 4.67 -22.05
C GLN A 130 -1.01 3.46 -21.29
N GLY A 131 -1.87 3.70 -20.29
CA GLY A 131 -2.64 2.64 -19.65
C GLY A 131 -3.51 1.87 -20.64
N LYS A 132 -4.23 2.59 -21.51
CA LYS A 132 -5.02 1.97 -22.58
C LYS A 132 -4.15 1.07 -23.48
N HIS A 133 -3.03 1.57 -23.94
CA HIS A 133 -2.09 0.82 -24.78
C HIS A 133 -1.59 -0.46 -24.07
N PHE A 134 -1.20 -0.35 -22.81
CA PHE A 134 -0.79 -1.49 -21.97
C PHE A 134 -1.90 -2.56 -21.89
N TYR A 135 -3.12 -2.16 -21.53
CA TYR A 135 -4.22 -3.10 -21.35
C TYR A 135 -4.70 -3.74 -22.68
N GLU A 136 -4.62 -3.00 -23.78
CA GLU A 136 -4.92 -3.55 -25.12
C GLU A 136 -3.89 -4.58 -25.58
N GLU A 137 -2.61 -4.39 -25.25
CA GLU A 137 -1.55 -5.34 -25.62
C GLU A 137 -1.43 -6.53 -24.65
N LEU A 138 -1.83 -6.38 -23.38
CA LEU A 138 -1.73 -7.44 -22.38
C LEU A 138 -2.68 -8.60 -22.72
N SER A 139 -3.96 -8.33 -22.97
CA SER A 139 -4.92 -9.33 -23.43
C SER A 139 -6.19 -8.69 -24.03
N PRO A 140 -6.96 -9.44 -24.84
CA PRO A 140 -8.26 -8.96 -25.34
C PRO A 140 -9.22 -8.57 -24.20
N GLU A 141 -9.23 -9.31 -23.10
CA GLU A 141 -10.13 -9.08 -21.96
C GLU A 141 -9.78 -7.79 -21.23
N THR A 142 -8.50 -7.53 -21.01
CA THR A 142 -8.05 -6.28 -20.37
C THR A 142 -8.25 -5.08 -21.29
N GLY A 143 -8.11 -5.24 -22.60
CA GLY A 143 -8.40 -4.20 -23.58
C GLY A 143 -9.88 -3.82 -23.59
N GLU A 144 -10.80 -4.81 -23.63
CA GLU A 144 -12.26 -4.57 -23.53
C GLU A 144 -12.60 -3.83 -22.22
N PHE A 145 -12.06 -4.33 -21.11
CA PHE A 145 -12.26 -3.75 -19.78
C PHE A 145 -11.85 -2.28 -19.75
N PHE A 146 -10.59 -1.98 -20.07
CA PHE A 146 -10.06 -0.62 -19.90
C PHE A 146 -10.65 0.38 -20.87
N ASN A 147 -10.98 -0.06 -22.11
CA ASN A 147 -11.75 0.75 -23.06
C ASN A 147 -13.13 1.11 -22.49
N THR A 148 -13.83 0.15 -21.89
CA THR A 148 -15.12 0.42 -21.25
C THR A 148 -14.99 1.44 -20.11
N MET A 149 -13.92 1.36 -19.30
CA MET A 149 -13.65 2.33 -18.24
C MET A 149 -13.47 3.75 -18.78
N LEU A 150 -12.71 3.91 -19.87
CA LEU A 150 -12.47 5.22 -20.50
C LEU A 150 -13.71 5.77 -21.21
N ASP A 151 -14.38 4.95 -22.01
CA ASP A 151 -15.52 5.36 -22.84
C ASP A 151 -16.74 5.79 -21.98
N ASN A 152 -16.85 5.26 -20.77
CA ASN A 152 -17.93 5.59 -19.83
C ASN A 152 -17.50 6.50 -18.68
N GLU A 153 -16.30 7.11 -18.75
CA GLU A 153 -15.79 8.05 -17.75
C GLU A 153 -15.77 7.46 -16.32
N LEU A 154 -15.41 6.18 -16.17
CA LEU A 154 -15.41 5.45 -14.90
C LEU A 154 -14.11 5.65 -14.08
N LEU A 155 -13.34 6.70 -14.37
CA LEU A 155 -12.10 7.05 -13.67
C LEU A 155 -12.12 8.55 -13.30
N ASP A 156 -12.19 8.84 -12.01
CA ASP A 156 -11.97 10.19 -11.47
C ASP A 156 -10.59 10.27 -10.84
N VAL A 157 -9.57 10.60 -11.64
CA VAL A 157 -8.15 10.57 -11.22
C VAL A 157 -7.55 11.94 -10.92
N LEU A 158 -8.21 13.05 -11.27
CA LEU A 158 -7.64 14.38 -11.10
C LEU A 158 -7.78 14.88 -9.67
N SER A 159 -6.70 15.45 -9.14
CA SER A 159 -6.73 16.17 -7.86
C SER A 159 -7.46 17.50 -8.02
N THR A 160 -8.46 17.75 -7.18
CA THR A 160 -9.20 19.02 -7.15
C THR A 160 -9.35 19.54 -5.72
N PRO A 161 -9.47 20.86 -5.50
CA PRO A 161 -9.73 21.40 -4.17
C PRO A 161 -10.98 20.80 -3.53
N GLY A 162 -10.86 20.36 -2.27
CA GLY A 162 -11.97 19.74 -1.52
C GLY A 162 -12.19 18.25 -1.81
N LYS A 163 -11.51 17.66 -2.79
CA LYS A 163 -11.58 16.23 -3.06
C LYS A 163 -10.89 15.43 -1.92
N ARG A 164 -11.52 14.34 -1.49
CA ARG A 164 -10.96 13.45 -0.46
C ARG A 164 -9.61 12.88 -0.94
N ALA A 165 -8.62 12.86 -0.05
CA ALA A 165 -7.33 12.25 -0.33
C ALA A 165 -7.42 10.71 -0.41
N GLY A 166 -6.47 10.11 -1.13
CA GLY A 166 -6.37 8.67 -1.33
C GLY A 166 -6.86 8.22 -2.71
N GLY A 167 -6.85 6.92 -2.92
CA GLY A 167 -7.38 6.22 -4.09
C GLY A 167 -8.17 4.99 -3.62
N TYR A 168 -9.09 4.53 -4.43
CA TYR A 168 -9.81 3.28 -4.25
C TYR A 168 -10.53 2.86 -5.52
N CYS A 169 -10.76 1.57 -5.67
CA CYS A 169 -11.72 1.02 -6.62
C CYS A 169 -13.00 0.61 -5.88
N THR A 170 -14.15 0.77 -6.53
CA THR A 170 -15.45 0.29 -6.07
C THR A 170 -16.29 -0.22 -7.22
N SER A 171 -17.40 -0.91 -6.94
CA SER A 171 -18.35 -1.35 -7.95
C SER A 171 -19.64 -0.57 -7.88
N LEU A 172 -20.17 -0.19 -9.05
CA LEU A 172 -21.52 0.34 -9.22
C LEU A 172 -22.43 -0.82 -9.57
N GLY A 173 -22.98 -1.49 -8.56
CA GLY A 173 -23.67 -2.78 -8.67
C GLY A 173 -24.80 -2.80 -9.72
N ASP A 174 -25.67 -1.79 -9.73
CA ASP A 174 -26.79 -1.69 -10.67
C ASP A 174 -26.35 -1.53 -12.14
N TYR A 175 -25.14 -1.02 -12.36
CA TYR A 175 -24.56 -0.81 -13.70
C TYR A 175 -23.60 -1.93 -14.11
N HIS A 176 -23.25 -2.83 -13.19
CA HIS A 176 -22.27 -3.89 -13.38
C HIS A 176 -20.91 -3.38 -13.91
N VAL A 177 -20.44 -2.27 -13.37
CA VAL A 177 -19.16 -1.67 -13.72
C VAL A 177 -18.35 -1.28 -12.45
N PRO A 178 -17.03 -1.37 -12.51
CA PRO A 178 -16.17 -0.78 -11.48
C PRO A 178 -16.02 0.73 -11.71
N PHE A 179 -15.57 1.44 -10.66
CA PHE A 179 -15.24 2.86 -10.69
C PHE A 179 -13.94 3.11 -9.92
N ILE A 180 -13.03 3.88 -10.50
CA ILE A 180 -11.75 4.23 -9.89
C ILE A 180 -11.77 5.70 -9.47
N PHE A 181 -11.44 5.93 -8.19
CA PHE A 181 -11.23 7.26 -7.62
C PHE A 181 -9.75 7.40 -7.23
N ALA A 182 -9.10 8.51 -7.64
CA ALA A 182 -7.69 8.75 -7.33
C ALA A 182 -7.36 10.25 -7.27
N ASN A 183 -6.11 10.58 -6.98
CA ASN A 183 -5.60 11.96 -6.90
C ASN A 183 -4.21 12.04 -7.51
N PHE A 184 -4.10 12.21 -8.80
CA PHE A 184 -2.83 12.37 -9.50
C PHE A 184 -2.07 13.60 -9.02
N ASN A 185 -0.76 13.47 -8.83
CA ASN A 185 0.10 14.47 -8.23
C ASN A 185 1.45 14.68 -8.95
N GLY A 186 1.68 14.04 -10.08
CA GLY A 186 2.89 14.15 -10.90
C GLY A 186 4.07 13.32 -10.38
N THR A 187 3.82 12.31 -9.57
CA THR A 187 4.84 11.35 -9.11
C THR A 187 4.61 9.97 -9.74
N GLN A 188 5.56 9.03 -9.59
CA GLN A 188 5.41 7.64 -10.05
C GLN A 188 4.11 6.99 -9.55
N HIS A 189 3.60 7.45 -8.41
CA HIS A 189 2.35 6.97 -7.82
C HIS A 189 1.14 7.12 -8.76
N ASP A 190 1.14 8.07 -9.67
CA ASP A 190 0.04 8.22 -10.63
C ASP A 190 -0.07 6.99 -11.56
N VAL A 191 1.07 6.42 -11.96
CA VAL A 191 1.11 5.20 -12.78
C VAL A 191 0.80 3.97 -11.91
N GLU A 192 1.35 3.89 -10.70
CA GLU A 192 1.05 2.83 -9.74
C GLU A 192 -0.46 2.76 -9.47
N VAL A 193 -1.13 3.91 -9.29
CA VAL A 193 -2.59 3.96 -9.12
C VAL A 193 -3.32 3.42 -10.37
N VAL A 194 -2.91 3.79 -11.59
CA VAL A 194 -3.55 3.29 -12.81
C VAL A 194 -3.43 1.78 -12.93
N THR A 195 -2.32 1.20 -12.51
CA THR A 195 -2.12 -0.26 -12.57
C THR A 195 -2.73 -0.97 -11.37
N HIS A 196 -2.59 -0.43 -10.17
CA HIS A 196 -3.12 -0.99 -8.93
C HIS A 196 -4.65 -0.99 -8.90
N GLU A 197 -5.26 0.21 -8.99
CA GLU A 197 -6.72 0.33 -8.93
C GLU A 197 -7.40 -0.35 -10.13
N ALA A 198 -6.75 -0.37 -11.30
CA ALA A 198 -7.28 -1.12 -12.42
C ALA A 198 -7.10 -2.64 -12.26
N GLY A 199 -6.18 -3.12 -11.45
CA GLY A 199 -6.11 -4.53 -11.04
C GLY A 199 -7.35 -4.95 -10.26
N HIS A 200 -7.76 -4.17 -9.27
CA HIS A 200 -9.04 -4.33 -8.57
C HIS A 200 -10.25 -4.22 -9.51
N ALA A 201 -10.23 -3.19 -10.37
CA ALA A 201 -11.32 -2.94 -11.30
C ALA A 201 -11.46 -4.09 -12.32
N PHE A 202 -10.37 -4.66 -12.79
CA PHE A 202 -10.38 -5.79 -13.72
C PHE A 202 -10.95 -7.06 -13.07
N GLU A 203 -10.60 -7.31 -11.82
CA GLU A 203 -11.18 -8.39 -11.01
C GLU A 203 -12.70 -8.21 -10.90
N ALA A 204 -13.14 -7.05 -10.41
CA ALA A 204 -14.58 -6.73 -10.28
C ALA A 204 -15.32 -6.76 -11.62
N TRP A 205 -14.69 -6.30 -12.72
CA TRP A 205 -15.21 -6.40 -14.07
C TRP A 205 -15.39 -7.84 -14.52
N THR A 206 -14.41 -8.70 -14.29
CA THR A 206 -14.45 -10.11 -14.67
C THR A 206 -15.58 -10.84 -13.94
N ASN A 207 -15.81 -10.51 -12.68
CA ASN A 207 -16.79 -11.14 -11.82
C ASN A 207 -18.15 -10.42 -11.75
N ARG A 208 -18.34 -9.28 -12.44
CA ARG A 208 -19.49 -8.37 -12.34
C ARG A 208 -20.88 -8.98 -12.55
N LYS A 209 -20.95 -10.15 -13.16
CA LYS A 209 -22.21 -10.86 -13.43
C LYS A 209 -22.43 -12.09 -12.55
N ARG A 210 -21.58 -12.28 -11.53
CA ARG A 210 -21.72 -13.42 -10.60
C ARG A 210 -22.95 -13.26 -9.71
N ILE A 211 -23.57 -14.36 -9.39
CA ILE A 211 -24.70 -14.47 -8.47
C ILE A 211 -24.37 -15.60 -7.47
N PRO A 212 -24.45 -15.35 -6.14
CA PRO A 212 -24.85 -14.09 -5.47
C PRO A 212 -23.82 -12.95 -5.63
N ILE A 213 -24.28 -11.73 -5.44
CA ILE A 213 -23.46 -10.50 -5.53
C ILE A 213 -22.26 -10.50 -4.57
N ASP A 214 -22.37 -11.24 -3.46
CA ASP A 214 -21.30 -11.41 -2.48
C ASP A 214 -20.05 -12.08 -3.07
N TYR A 215 -20.16 -12.72 -4.23
CA TYR A 215 -19.03 -13.35 -4.94
C TYR A 215 -18.35 -12.45 -5.98
N ILE A 216 -18.70 -11.15 -6.03
CA ILE A 216 -18.01 -10.20 -6.90
C ILE A 216 -16.65 -9.83 -6.32
N TRP A 217 -16.58 -9.67 -5.00
CA TRP A 217 -15.34 -9.31 -4.30
C TRP A 217 -14.80 -10.49 -3.48
N PRO A 218 -13.54 -10.86 -3.64
CA PRO A 218 -12.88 -11.86 -2.81
C PRO A 218 -12.52 -11.32 -1.43
N SER A 219 -11.78 -12.09 -0.63
CA SER A 219 -11.18 -11.59 0.62
C SER A 219 -10.22 -10.43 0.35
N MET A 220 -9.97 -9.59 1.37
CA MET A 220 -9.19 -8.36 1.19
C MET A 220 -7.75 -8.64 0.73
N GLU A 221 -7.10 -9.66 1.29
CA GLU A 221 -5.77 -10.08 0.83
C GLU A 221 -5.79 -10.57 -0.63
N ALA A 222 -6.85 -11.23 -1.06
CA ALA A 222 -6.99 -11.67 -2.45
C ALA A 222 -7.23 -10.49 -3.40
N CYS A 223 -8.00 -9.48 -2.98
CA CYS A 223 -8.14 -8.23 -3.72
C CYS A 223 -6.78 -7.59 -3.98
N GLU A 224 -5.92 -7.52 -2.95
CA GLU A 224 -4.61 -6.90 -3.09
C GLU A 224 -3.62 -7.74 -3.92
N VAL A 225 -3.81 -9.05 -4.01
CA VAL A 225 -3.04 -9.87 -4.98
C VAL A 225 -3.34 -9.44 -6.40
N HIS A 226 -4.61 -9.15 -6.73
CA HIS A 226 -4.98 -8.70 -8.08
C HIS A 226 -4.34 -7.37 -8.43
N SER A 227 -4.43 -6.38 -7.53
CA SER A 227 -3.90 -5.04 -7.76
C SER A 227 -2.37 -5.02 -7.84
N MET A 228 -1.69 -5.59 -6.84
CA MET A 228 -0.22 -5.58 -6.78
C MET A 228 0.43 -6.43 -7.86
N SER A 229 -0.21 -7.50 -8.31
CA SER A 229 0.30 -8.30 -9.44
C SER A 229 0.17 -7.56 -10.76
N MET A 230 -0.94 -6.81 -10.96
CA MET A 230 -1.14 -6.02 -12.18
C MET A 230 -0.07 -4.94 -12.35
N GLU A 231 0.43 -4.36 -11.25
CA GLU A 231 1.56 -3.44 -11.29
C GLU A 231 2.81 -4.09 -11.92
N PHE A 232 3.09 -5.35 -11.61
CA PHE A 232 4.21 -6.09 -12.20
C PHE A 232 3.96 -6.51 -13.66
N PHE A 233 2.72 -6.82 -14.03
CA PHE A 233 2.37 -7.08 -15.42
C PHE A 233 2.58 -5.83 -16.31
N ALA A 234 2.50 -4.62 -15.75
CA ALA A 234 2.73 -3.38 -16.48
C ALA A 234 4.23 -3.06 -16.70
N GLU A 235 5.17 -3.72 -16.03
CA GLU A 235 6.61 -3.44 -16.13
C GLU A 235 7.17 -3.44 -17.58
N PRO A 236 6.76 -4.33 -18.51
CA PRO A 236 7.22 -4.29 -19.90
C PRO A 236 6.89 -2.99 -20.64
N TRP A 237 5.87 -2.26 -20.21
CA TRP A 237 5.44 -0.97 -20.80
C TRP A 237 5.99 0.26 -20.05
N ALA A 238 6.92 0.06 -19.11
CA ALA A 238 7.49 1.15 -18.32
C ALA A 238 8.10 2.29 -19.17
N ASP A 239 8.65 1.98 -20.33
CA ASP A 239 9.20 3.00 -21.24
C ASP A 239 8.12 3.98 -21.74
N GLY A 240 6.91 3.53 -21.98
CA GLY A 240 5.78 4.37 -22.37
C GLY A 240 5.31 5.30 -21.27
N PHE A 241 5.34 4.85 -20.02
CA PHE A 241 4.94 5.65 -18.86
C PHE A 241 6.03 6.61 -18.37
N PHE A 242 7.30 6.18 -18.40
CA PHE A 242 8.41 6.88 -17.73
C PHE A 242 9.52 7.34 -18.68
N GLY A 243 9.51 6.95 -19.94
CA GLY A 243 10.54 7.33 -20.92
C GLY A 243 11.97 7.07 -20.39
N PRO A 244 12.83 8.12 -20.31
CA PRO A 244 14.21 7.97 -19.83
C PRO A 244 14.33 7.45 -18.39
N ASP A 245 13.30 7.62 -17.58
CA ASP A 245 13.27 7.20 -16.18
C ASP A 245 12.74 5.77 -15.97
N ALA A 246 12.38 5.04 -17.03
CA ALA A 246 11.81 3.69 -16.93
C ALA A 246 12.67 2.72 -16.10
N LYS A 247 14.00 2.71 -16.32
CA LYS A 247 14.91 1.86 -15.53
C LYS A 247 14.96 2.24 -14.06
N LYS A 248 14.81 3.54 -13.73
CA LYS A 248 14.70 3.97 -12.34
C LYS A 248 13.39 3.52 -11.75
N PHE A 249 12.29 3.60 -12.51
CA PHE A 249 10.98 3.12 -12.06
C PHE A 249 11.03 1.63 -11.75
N LEU A 250 11.49 0.79 -12.65
CA LEU A 250 11.58 -0.67 -12.43
C LEU A 250 12.38 -1.01 -11.17
N TYR A 251 13.50 -0.32 -10.95
CA TYR A 251 14.29 -0.49 -9.74
C TYR A 251 13.54 -0.01 -8.48
N SER A 252 12.90 1.16 -8.53
CA SER A 252 12.21 1.72 -7.36
C SER A 252 10.94 0.94 -7.05
N HIS A 253 10.20 0.46 -8.04
CA HIS A 253 9.00 -0.34 -7.87
C HIS A 253 9.33 -1.66 -7.15
N LEU A 254 10.25 -2.45 -7.68
CA LEU A 254 10.65 -3.72 -7.04
C LEU A 254 11.28 -3.50 -5.65
N SER A 255 12.13 -2.49 -5.50
CA SER A 255 12.71 -2.16 -4.19
C SER A 255 11.62 -1.70 -3.21
N GLY A 256 10.66 -0.92 -3.68
CA GLY A 256 9.50 -0.47 -2.92
C GLY A 256 8.65 -1.63 -2.43
N ALA A 257 8.34 -2.59 -3.30
CA ALA A 257 7.60 -3.81 -2.96
C ALA A 257 8.26 -4.60 -1.83
N LEU A 258 9.57 -4.79 -1.90
CA LEU A 258 10.33 -5.51 -0.87
C LEU A 258 10.43 -4.71 0.45
N THR A 259 10.65 -3.39 0.39
CA THR A 259 10.83 -2.55 1.58
C THR A 259 9.51 -2.17 2.25
N PHE A 260 8.39 -2.29 1.56
CA PHE A 260 7.05 -2.10 2.09
C PHE A 260 6.65 -3.19 3.10
N ILE A 261 7.02 -4.46 2.85
CA ILE A 261 6.62 -5.61 3.68
C ILE A 261 6.99 -5.41 5.16
N PRO A 262 8.21 -5.00 5.55
CA PRO A 262 8.52 -4.70 6.95
C PRO A 262 7.63 -3.61 7.56
N TYR A 263 7.36 -2.53 6.82
CA TYR A 263 6.50 -1.45 7.31
C TYR A 263 5.06 -1.91 7.53
N GLY A 264 4.46 -2.56 6.56
CA GLY A 264 3.08 -3.06 6.69
C GLY A 264 2.92 -4.09 7.81
N THR A 265 3.93 -4.96 7.95
CA THR A 265 4.01 -5.93 9.05
C THR A 265 4.13 -5.25 10.42
N MET A 266 4.90 -4.16 10.51
CA MET A 266 5.01 -3.34 11.72
C MET A 266 3.67 -2.69 12.10
N VAL A 267 2.93 -2.19 11.11
CA VAL A 267 1.59 -1.60 11.32
C VAL A 267 0.64 -2.63 11.95
N ASP A 268 0.67 -3.86 11.47
CA ASP A 268 -0.13 -4.96 12.04
C ASP A 268 0.31 -5.31 13.46
N HIS A 269 1.61 -5.48 13.68
CA HIS A 269 2.15 -5.81 15.01
C HIS A 269 1.77 -4.75 16.05
N PHE A 270 1.87 -3.47 15.69
CA PHE A 270 1.43 -2.37 16.55
C PHE A 270 -0.03 -2.52 16.97
N GLN A 271 -0.92 -2.85 16.03
CA GLN A 271 -2.34 -3.02 16.32
C GLN A 271 -2.60 -4.22 17.23
N HIS A 272 -1.90 -5.35 17.04
CA HIS A 272 -2.00 -6.50 17.95
C HIS A 272 -1.64 -6.10 19.38
N ILE A 273 -0.51 -5.43 19.59
CA ILE A 273 -0.08 -4.98 20.93
C ILE A 273 -1.11 -4.05 21.57
N VAL A 274 -1.66 -3.11 20.79
CA VAL A 274 -2.65 -2.15 21.31
C VAL A 274 -3.97 -2.82 21.67
N TYR A 275 -4.48 -3.76 20.85
CA TYR A 275 -5.73 -4.45 21.15
C TYR A 275 -5.60 -5.55 22.20
N GLU A 276 -4.41 -6.06 22.47
CA GLU A 276 -4.12 -6.92 23.62
C GLU A 276 -4.04 -6.14 24.92
N LYS A 277 -3.75 -4.82 24.88
CA LYS A 277 -3.66 -3.92 26.02
C LYS A 277 -4.46 -2.65 25.78
N PRO A 278 -5.82 -2.74 25.74
CA PRO A 278 -6.67 -1.62 25.34
C PRO A 278 -6.61 -0.41 26.30
N GLU A 279 -6.05 -0.60 27.50
CA GLU A 279 -5.83 0.45 28.51
C GLU A 279 -4.57 1.30 28.27
N MET A 280 -3.74 0.96 27.29
CA MET A 280 -2.51 1.72 27.00
C MET A 280 -2.80 3.21 26.82
N THR A 281 -1.95 4.03 27.45
CA THR A 281 -1.96 5.49 27.24
C THR A 281 -1.39 5.84 25.87
N PRO A 282 -1.69 7.04 25.33
CA PRO A 282 -1.07 7.54 24.10
C PRO A 282 0.46 7.48 24.14
N ALA A 283 1.09 7.87 25.25
CA ALA A 283 2.54 7.84 25.41
C ALA A 283 3.14 6.43 25.30
N GLU A 284 2.46 5.43 25.86
CA GLU A 284 2.89 4.03 25.73
C GLU A 284 2.77 3.53 24.30
N ARG A 285 1.70 3.91 23.57
CA ARG A 285 1.54 3.58 22.15
C ARG A 285 2.65 4.21 21.29
N HIS A 286 3.02 5.46 21.56
CA HIS A 286 4.16 6.11 20.87
C HIS A 286 5.49 5.40 21.16
N ALA A 287 5.71 4.97 22.40
CA ALA A 287 6.90 4.21 22.77
C ALA A 287 6.96 2.86 22.04
N VAL A 288 5.84 2.11 21.99
CA VAL A 288 5.72 0.84 21.24
C VAL A 288 6.03 1.06 19.76
N TRP A 289 5.47 2.09 19.13
CA TRP A 289 5.75 2.37 17.72
C TRP A 289 7.24 2.64 17.47
N LYS A 290 7.86 3.40 18.35
CA LYS A 290 9.30 3.71 18.27
C LYS A 290 10.18 2.46 18.44
N GLU A 291 9.80 1.55 19.34
CA GLU A 291 10.47 0.26 19.52
C GLU A 291 10.33 -0.60 18.24
N LEU A 292 9.13 -0.72 17.70
CA LEU A 292 8.87 -1.49 16.49
C LEU A 292 9.61 -0.94 15.26
N LEU A 293 9.78 0.38 15.16
CA LEU A 293 10.64 0.98 14.13
C LEU A 293 12.07 0.42 14.19
N GLY A 294 12.63 0.25 15.39
CA GLY A 294 13.95 -0.36 15.57
C GLY A 294 14.03 -1.82 15.11
N VAL A 295 12.93 -2.56 15.23
CA VAL A 295 12.85 -3.98 14.83
C VAL A 295 12.66 -4.13 13.32
N TYR A 296 11.67 -3.41 12.77
CA TYR A 296 11.23 -3.61 11.38
C TYR A 296 11.93 -2.70 10.37
N MET A 297 12.41 -1.52 10.81
CA MET A 297 12.99 -0.49 9.94
C MET A 297 14.33 0.05 10.49
N PRO A 298 15.33 -0.83 10.80
CA PRO A 298 16.58 -0.42 11.45
C PRO A 298 17.47 0.50 10.58
N TRP A 299 17.13 0.67 9.31
CA TRP A 299 17.80 1.59 8.38
C TRP A 299 17.38 3.05 8.55
N MET A 300 16.40 3.32 9.41
CA MET A 300 15.80 4.64 9.58
C MET A 300 16.33 5.32 10.84
N LYS A 301 16.88 6.51 10.70
CA LYS A 301 17.32 7.33 11.81
C LYS A 301 16.32 8.43 12.11
N LEU A 302 15.75 8.41 13.30
CA LEU A 302 14.94 9.48 13.86
C LEU A 302 15.87 10.42 14.66
N ASP A 303 16.16 11.61 14.15
CA ASP A 303 17.17 12.51 14.74
C ASP A 303 16.62 13.68 15.57
N GLY A 304 15.32 13.73 15.77
CA GLY A 304 14.65 14.77 16.56
C GLY A 304 14.36 16.07 15.83
N GLU A 305 14.87 16.27 14.62
CA GLU A 305 14.61 17.48 13.85
C GLU A 305 13.20 17.53 13.24
N ILE A 306 12.56 16.37 13.04
CA ILE A 306 11.24 16.26 12.44
C ILE A 306 10.22 16.01 13.55
N PRO A 307 9.40 17.00 13.93
CA PRO A 307 8.39 16.84 14.98
C PRO A 307 7.43 15.70 14.65
N PHE A 308 6.77 15.14 15.64
CA PHE A 308 5.84 14.05 15.52
C PHE A 308 6.50 12.68 15.19
N TYR A 309 7.22 12.57 14.07
CA TYR A 309 7.87 11.33 13.66
C TYR A 309 8.99 10.91 14.61
N SER A 310 9.84 11.87 15.01
CA SER A 310 10.96 11.60 15.95
C SER A 310 10.50 11.20 17.34
N GLU A 311 9.26 11.51 17.69
CA GLU A 311 8.64 11.21 18.97
C GLU A 311 7.89 9.86 18.99
N GLY A 312 7.88 9.13 17.85
CA GLY A 312 7.18 7.83 17.74
C GLY A 312 5.69 7.93 17.41
N MET A 313 5.24 9.08 16.93
CA MET A 313 3.83 9.33 16.64
C MET A 313 3.44 8.96 15.20
N GLY A 314 4.38 8.54 14.36
CA GLY A 314 4.18 8.31 12.93
C GLY A 314 3.04 7.35 12.56
N TRP A 315 2.61 6.48 13.47
CA TRP A 315 1.47 5.60 13.28
C TRP A 315 0.14 6.35 13.07
N GLN A 316 0.01 7.54 13.64
CA GLN A 316 -1.21 8.35 13.53
C GLN A 316 -1.45 8.88 12.11
N ARG A 317 -0.41 8.92 11.28
CA ARG A 317 -0.55 9.24 9.87
C ARG A 317 -1.23 8.11 9.08
N GLN A 318 -1.15 6.87 9.56
CA GLN A 318 -1.70 5.70 8.89
C GLN A 318 -3.20 5.58 9.21
N HIS A 319 -4.05 6.18 8.39
CA HIS A 319 -5.50 6.24 8.62
C HIS A 319 -6.16 4.85 8.73
N HIS A 320 -5.60 3.83 8.10
CA HIS A 320 -6.07 2.44 8.19
C HIS A 320 -6.13 1.94 9.63
N ILE A 321 -5.20 2.37 10.49
CA ILE A 321 -5.19 2.03 11.93
C ILE A 321 -6.48 2.49 12.61
N TYR A 322 -7.03 3.64 12.18
CA TYR A 322 -8.28 4.21 12.70
C TYR A 322 -9.50 3.56 12.07
N SER A 323 -9.54 3.45 10.74
CA SER A 323 -10.74 3.08 9.98
C SER A 323 -10.90 1.59 9.76
N SER A 324 -9.81 0.84 9.57
CA SER A 324 -9.81 -0.54 9.11
C SER A 324 -8.79 -1.38 9.89
N PRO A 325 -9.06 -1.65 11.20
CA PRO A 325 -8.11 -2.36 12.05
C PRO A 325 -7.83 -3.76 11.51
N PHE A 326 -6.54 -4.13 11.57
CA PHE A 326 -5.98 -5.39 11.06
C PHE A 326 -5.95 -5.55 9.54
N TYR A 327 -6.44 -4.57 8.76
CA TYR A 327 -6.41 -4.68 7.30
C TYR A 327 -4.99 -4.66 6.72
N TYR A 328 -4.10 -3.86 7.29
CA TYR A 328 -2.84 -3.49 6.65
C TYR A 328 -1.89 -4.68 6.36
N ILE A 329 -2.03 -5.79 7.08
CA ILE A 329 -1.26 -7.00 6.82
C ILE A 329 -1.64 -7.68 5.49
N ASP A 330 -2.86 -7.46 5.00
CA ASP A 330 -3.35 -8.04 3.76
C ASP A 330 -2.51 -7.58 2.57
N TYR A 331 -2.07 -6.32 2.57
CA TYR A 331 -1.08 -5.82 1.60
C TYR A 331 0.24 -6.60 1.65
N CYS A 332 0.71 -6.98 2.84
CA CYS A 332 1.98 -7.70 2.98
C CYS A 332 1.87 -9.16 2.49
N LEU A 333 0.76 -9.81 2.80
CA LEU A 333 0.47 -11.17 2.33
C LEU A 333 0.35 -11.16 0.80
N ALA A 334 -0.44 -10.24 0.26
CA ALA A 334 -0.62 -10.06 -1.17
C ALA A 334 0.69 -9.72 -1.88
N GLN A 335 1.53 -8.86 -1.30
CA GLN A 335 2.81 -8.50 -1.90
C GLN A 335 3.75 -9.69 -2.04
N THR A 336 3.70 -10.67 -1.13
CA THR A 336 4.51 -11.90 -1.29
C THR A 336 4.07 -12.70 -2.50
N VAL A 337 2.76 -12.82 -2.73
CA VAL A 337 2.20 -13.50 -3.90
C VAL A 337 2.47 -12.72 -5.19
N ALA A 338 2.34 -11.38 -5.15
CA ALA A 338 2.66 -10.53 -6.30
C ALA A 338 4.14 -10.64 -6.71
N LEU A 339 5.05 -10.79 -5.74
CA LEU A 339 6.48 -11.05 -6.03
C LEU A 339 6.70 -12.45 -6.66
N GLU A 340 5.89 -13.44 -6.34
CA GLU A 340 5.89 -14.73 -7.05
C GLU A 340 5.42 -14.56 -8.50
N PHE A 341 4.34 -13.79 -8.74
CA PHE A 341 3.92 -13.41 -10.09
C PHE A 341 5.03 -12.67 -10.84
N TRP A 342 5.69 -11.70 -10.21
CA TRP A 342 6.85 -11.03 -10.81
C TRP A 342 7.94 -12.02 -11.24
N ALA A 343 8.27 -13.00 -10.40
CA ALA A 343 9.26 -14.03 -10.73
C ALA A 343 8.79 -14.94 -11.87
N MET A 344 7.49 -15.20 -11.99
CA MET A 344 6.90 -15.94 -13.11
C MET A 344 6.93 -15.12 -14.39
N ILE A 345 6.55 -13.84 -14.36
CA ILE A 345 6.58 -12.89 -15.49
C ILE A 345 7.99 -12.82 -16.09
N ARG A 346 9.03 -12.79 -15.26
CA ARG A 346 10.43 -12.77 -15.68
C ARG A 346 10.86 -14.04 -16.43
N LYS A 347 10.16 -15.15 -16.24
CA LYS A 347 10.44 -16.43 -16.93
C LYS A 347 9.58 -16.60 -18.17
N ASP A 348 8.27 -16.37 -18.04
CA ASP A 348 7.28 -16.56 -19.08
C ASP A 348 6.02 -15.74 -18.73
N VAL A 349 5.86 -14.59 -19.37
CA VAL A 349 4.73 -13.68 -19.14
C VAL A 349 3.40 -14.31 -19.52
N GLY A 350 3.36 -15.12 -20.58
CA GLY A 350 2.14 -15.79 -21.02
C GLY A 350 1.63 -16.82 -19.99
N ASN A 351 2.55 -17.62 -19.45
CA ASN A 351 2.23 -18.55 -18.39
C ASN A 351 1.80 -17.83 -17.10
N ALA A 352 2.52 -16.76 -16.73
CA ALA A 352 2.14 -15.96 -15.56
C ALA A 352 0.73 -15.37 -15.71
N TRP A 353 0.40 -14.88 -16.91
CA TRP A 353 -0.94 -14.34 -17.21
C TRP A 353 -2.04 -15.40 -17.10
N GLN A 354 -1.80 -16.61 -17.59
CA GLN A 354 -2.76 -17.72 -17.45
C GLN A 354 -3.04 -18.04 -15.97
N HIS A 355 -2.00 -18.07 -15.13
CA HIS A 355 -2.16 -18.27 -13.69
C HIS A 355 -2.90 -17.10 -13.03
N TYR A 356 -2.60 -15.86 -13.41
CA TYR A 356 -3.31 -14.68 -12.90
C TYR A 356 -4.80 -14.72 -13.28
N MET A 357 -5.12 -15.04 -14.53
CA MET A 357 -6.52 -15.18 -14.97
C MET A 357 -7.25 -16.32 -14.27
N ALA A 358 -6.59 -17.45 -14.08
CA ALA A 358 -7.16 -18.54 -13.28
C ALA A 358 -7.46 -18.07 -11.85
N TYR A 359 -6.52 -17.36 -11.21
CA TYR A 359 -6.71 -16.78 -9.88
C TYR A 359 -7.87 -15.77 -9.85
N THR A 360 -7.98 -14.88 -10.82
CA THR A 360 -9.07 -13.89 -10.94
C THR A 360 -10.46 -14.54 -11.09
N CYS A 361 -10.52 -15.72 -11.71
CA CYS A 361 -11.77 -16.46 -11.89
C CYS A 361 -12.13 -17.38 -10.72
N LEU A 362 -11.18 -17.64 -9.79
CA LEU A 362 -11.29 -18.64 -8.71
C LEU A 362 -11.76 -18.06 -7.38
N LEU A 363 -12.73 -17.18 -7.37
CA LEU A 363 -13.12 -16.39 -6.19
C LEU A 363 -13.48 -17.18 -4.92
N TYR A 364 -13.69 -18.48 -4.95
CA TYR A 364 -13.90 -19.38 -3.80
C TYR A 364 -13.76 -20.84 -4.24
N THR A 365 -12.63 -21.24 -4.72
CA THR A 365 -12.30 -22.66 -4.82
C THR A 365 -11.14 -22.96 -3.88
N SER A 366 -11.45 -23.05 -2.60
CA SER A 366 -10.67 -23.88 -1.71
C SER A 366 -11.19 -25.31 -1.87
N ASP A 367 -10.57 -26.11 -2.66
CA ASP A 367 -10.47 -27.56 -2.50
C ASP A 367 -8.98 -27.90 -2.50
#